data_601d6b2dca9a5625d54d5aac6b5d390f
#
_entry.id   601d6b2dca9a5625d54d5aac6b5d390f
#
_cell.length_a   1.000
_cell.length_b   1.000
_cell.length_c   1.000
_cell.angle_alpha   90.00
_cell.angle_beta   90.00
_cell.angle_gamma   90.00
#
_symmetry.space_group_name_H-M   'P 1'
#
loop_
_entity.id
_entity.type
_entity.pdbx_description
1 polymer ?
#
loop_
_entity_poly.entity_id
_entity_poly.type
_entity_poly.pdbx_seq_one_letter_code
_entity_poly.pdbx_strand_id
1 'polypeptide(L)'
;PVFAISGNHDSAERVAFGAHLLAGSQVYVSPVFEGAPAPIPLTDAYGPVDIYLLPFLKPAMVRHIYPDEPIESYSDALGCVLRRCAPDPARRSVLVAHQFVAGAAACESEEPSVGGLDCVDAALFDGFDYVALGHLHSPQKVGRDTLRYCGTPLKYSFSEAHQHKSATFVELGPKGEVTLSTAPLPPKHDLRELRGSYMELTDRRSYAGTATDDYLHITLTDEQDVP
;
A
#
# COMPACT_ATOMS: atom_id res chain seq x y z
N PRO A 1 12.00 14.38 6.08
CA PRO A 1 11.49 13.38 7.00
C PRO A 1 11.12 12.07 6.29
N VAL A 2 11.12 10.95 7.03
CA VAL A 2 10.62 9.64 6.59
C VAL A 2 9.42 9.28 7.45
N PHE A 3 8.36 8.73 6.85
CA PHE A 3 7.17 8.27 7.55
C PHE A 3 6.96 6.80 7.24
N ALA A 4 6.81 5.99 8.28
CA ALA A 4 6.62 4.54 8.16
C ALA A 4 5.49 4.06 9.08
N ILE A 5 4.77 3.05 8.63
CA ILE A 5 3.72 2.39 9.41
C ILE A 5 3.91 0.87 9.35
N SER A 6 3.35 0.14 10.29
CA SER A 6 3.26 -1.32 10.22
C SER A 6 2.06 -1.76 9.38
N GLY A 7 2.26 -2.81 8.58
CA GLY A 7 1.23 -3.50 7.82
C GLY A 7 0.66 -4.71 8.55
N ASN A 8 -0.20 -5.48 7.85
CA ASN A 8 -0.89 -6.64 8.40
C ASN A 8 0.03 -7.86 8.66
N HIS A 9 1.19 -7.92 8.00
CA HIS A 9 2.20 -8.97 8.19
C HIS A 9 3.28 -8.59 9.20
N ASP A 10 3.28 -7.35 9.71
CA ASP A 10 4.27 -6.85 10.64
C ASP A 10 3.84 -7.08 12.10
N SER A 11 4.83 -7.22 13.00
CA SER A 11 4.62 -6.97 14.42
C SER A 11 4.73 -5.47 14.68
N ALA A 12 3.61 -4.84 15.02
CA ALA A 12 3.57 -3.40 15.32
C ALA A 12 4.56 -3.01 16.42
N GLU A 13 4.74 -3.88 17.44
CA GLU A 13 5.67 -3.66 18.56
C GLU A 13 7.13 -3.65 18.08
N ARG A 14 7.49 -4.54 17.14
CA ARG A 14 8.84 -4.59 16.58
C ARG A 14 9.13 -3.42 15.67
N VAL A 15 8.16 -3.01 14.84
CA VAL A 15 8.29 -1.85 13.95
C VAL A 15 8.39 -0.56 14.77
N ALA A 16 7.59 -0.42 15.83
CA ALA A 16 7.60 0.73 16.70
C ALA A 16 8.81 0.77 17.67
N PHE A 17 9.58 -0.33 17.76
CA PHE A 17 10.73 -0.39 18.66
C PHE A 17 11.76 0.70 18.31
N GLY A 18 12.06 1.55 19.28
CA GLY A 18 13.00 2.65 19.08
C GLY A 18 12.46 3.85 18.28
N ALA A 19 11.17 3.88 17.90
CA ALA A 19 10.57 4.97 17.13
C ALA A 19 10.85 6.35 17.71
N HIS A 20 10.84 6.50 19.03
CA HIS A 20 11.15 7.74 19.72
C HIS A 20 12.61 8.21 19.53
N LEU A 21 13.55 7.29 19.36
CA LEU A 21 14.96 7.62 19.06
C LEU A 21 15.12 8.10 17.62
N LEU A 22 14.37 7.48 16.70
CA LEU A 22 14.40 7.80 15.27
C LEU A 22 13.77 9.16 14.96
N ALA A 23 12.79 9.60 15.75
CA ALA A 23 12.12 10.89 15.57
C ALA A 23 13.11 12.07 15.63
N GLY A 24 14.17 11.98 16.44
CA GLY A 24 15.26 12.97 16.47
C GLY A 24 16.02 13.11 15.14
N SER A 25 15.98 12.08 14.27
CA SER A 25 16.53 12.06 12.92
C SER A 25 15.49 12.27 11.83
N GLN A 26 14.32 12.79 12.18
CA GLN A 26 13.17 12.99 11.26
C GLN A 26 12.67 11.68 10.61
N VAL A 27 12.79 10.57 11.30
CA VAL A 27 12.18 9.28 10.91
C VAL A 27 11.05 8.99 11.88
N TYR A 28 9.83 9.10 11.40
CA TYR A 28 8.60 8.92 12.17
C TYR A 28 8.01 7.55 11.85
N VAL A 29 7.90 6.72 12.87
CA VAL A 29 7.32 5.38 12.75
C VAL A 29 6.04 5.35 13.57
N SER A 30 4.95 4.79 13.02
CA SER A 30 3.71 4.66 13.76
C SER A 30 3.93 3.85 15.05
N PRO A 31 3.41 4.31 16.19
CA PRO A 31 3.38 3.50 17.40
C PRO A 31 2.46 2.29 17.22
N VAL A 32 2.47 1.38 18.19
CA VAL A 32 1.37 0.43 18.38
C VAL A 32 0.07 1.21 18.53
N PHE A 33 -1.03 0.68 17.99
CA PHE A 33 -2.31 1.37 18.03
C PHE A 33 -2.82 1.48 19.47
N GLU A 34 -2.89 2.68 19.98
CA GLU A 34 -3.42 3.04 21.31
C GLU A 34 -4.54 4.09 21.22
N GLY A 35 -4.99 4.40 20.02
CA GLY A 35 -6.03 5.38 19.73
C GLY A 35 -5.81 6.13 18.43
N ALA A 36 -6.64 7.12 18.14
CA ALA A 36 -6.51 7.93 16.94
C ALA A 36 -5.15 8.64 16.91
N PRO A 37 -4.39 8.54 15.80
CA PRO A 37 -3.08 9.17 15.72
C PRO A 37 -3.18 10.69 15.75
N ALA A 38 -2.30 11.31 16.53
CA ALA A 38 -2.09 12.75 16.48
C ALA A 38 -1.32 13.11 15.19
N PRO A 39 -1.58 14.28 14.60
CA PRO A 39 -0.86 14.72 13.42
C PRO A 39 0.60 15.07 13.73
N ILE A 40 1.49 14.75 12.80
CA ILE A 40 2.87 15.24 12.78
C ILE A 40 2.87 16.50 11.90
N PRO A 41 3.03 17.70 12.48
CA PRO A 41 2.97 18.95 11.72
C PRO A 41 4.26 19.17 10.94
N LEU A 42 4.13 19.48 9.67
CA LEU A 42 5.16 20.03 8.81
C LEU A 42 4.76 21.41 8.33
N THR A 43 5.70 22.15 7.77
CA THR A 43 5.44 23.48 7.19
C THR A 43 6.31 23.69 5.94
N ASP A 44 5.71 24.23 4.90
CA ASP A 44 6.39 24.65 3.68
C ASP A 44 5.92 26.05 3.22
N ALA A 45 6.22 26.41 1.96
CA ALA A 45 5.86 27.71 1.39
C ALA A 45 4.34 27.97 1.33
N TYR A 46 3.52 26.92 1.32
CA TYR A 46 2.05 27.00 1.29
C TYR A 46 1.41 26.88 2.68
N GLY A 47 2.22 26.85 3.75
CA GLY A 47 1.77 26.77 5.15
C GLY A 47 1.83 25.35 5.73
N PRO A 48 1.01 25.06 6.77
CA PRO A 48 1.08 23.81 7.49
C PRO A 48 0.52 22.62 6.71
N VAL A 49 1.16 21.45 6.93
CA VAL A 49 0.73 20.12 6.47
C VAL A 49 0.72 19.18 7.67
N ASP A 50 -0.37 18.49 7.91
CA ASP A 50 -0.53 17.52 8.98
C ASP A 50 -0.44 16.10 8.42
N ILE A 51 0.54 15.32 8.89
CA ILE A 51 0.75 13.94 8.48
C ILE A 51 0.25 12.99 9.57
N TYR A 52 -0.69 12.12 9.22
CA TYR A 52 -1.25 11.12 10.12
C TYR A 52 -0.70 9.74 9.76
N LEU A 53 -0.16 9.01 10.74
CA LEU A 53 0.37 7.66 10.56
C LEU A 53 -0.57 6.65 11.22
N LEU A 54 -1.30 5.89 10.41
CA LEU A 54 -2.26 4.90 10.89
C LEU A 54 -1.75 3.49 10.52
N PRO A 55 -1.31 2.68 11.50
CA PRO A 55 -0.91 1.30 11.25
C PRO A 55 -2.11 0.45 10.82
N PHE A 56 -1.85 -0.78 10.36
CA PHE A 56 -2.93 -1.72 10.07
C PHE A 56 -3.83 -1.94 11.28
N LEU A 57 -5.14 -1.84 11.08
CA LEU A 57 -6.13 -1.99 12.12
C LEU A 57 -7.00 -3.24 11.91
N LYS A 58 -7.26 -3.92 13.03
CA LYS A 58 -8.32 -4.95 13.13
C LYS A 58 -9.45 -4.44 14.02
N PRO A 59 -10.71 -4.82 13.76
CA PRO A 59 -11.85 -4.41 14.60
C PRO A 59 -11.64 -4.68 16.09
N ALA A 60 -11.02 -5.81 16.43
CA ALA A 60 -10.74 -6.17 17.82
C ALA A 60 -9.80 -5.18 18.53
N MET A 61 -8.81 -4.63 17.81
CA MET A 61 -7.89 -3.64 18.38
C MET A 61 -8.63 -2.34 18.72
N VAL A 62 -9.52 -1.90 17.82
CA VAL A 62 -10.28 -0.66 18.01
C VAL A 62 -11.34 -0.82 19.10
N ARG A 63 -12.02 -1.97 19.18
CA ARG A 63 -12.94 -2.29 20.30
C ARG A 63 -12.25 -2.29 21.65
N HIS A 64 -11.00 -2.73 21.70
CA HIS A 64 -10.25 -2.71 22.97
C HIS A 64 -10.01 -1.28 23.50
N ILE A 65 -9.75 -0.33 22.60
CA ILE A 65 -9.49 1.08 22.94
C ILE A 65 -10.81 1.87 23.13
N TYR A 66 -11.84 1.55 22.33
CA TYR A 66 -13.13 2.23 22.33
C TYR A 66 -14.27 1.23 22.57
N PRO A 67 -14.40 0.69 23.80
CA PRO A 67 -15.34 -0.40 24.09
C PRO A 67 -16.82 -0.01 23.96
N ASP A 68 -17.14 1.27 24.04
CA ASP A 68 -18.52 1.79 23.92
C ASP A 68 -18.96 2.04 22.48
N GLU A 69 -18.06 1.86 21.49
CA GLU A 69 -18.37 2.06 20.08
C GLU A 69 -18.90 0.77 19.45
N PRO A 70 -19.97 0.83 18.64
CA PRO A 70 -20.53 -0.32 17.94
C PRO A 70 -19.65 -0.71 16.74
N ILE A 71 -18.57 -1.44 16.98
CA ILE A 71 -17.60 -1.84 15.95
C ILE A 71 -17.82 -3.30 15.60
N GLU A 72 -18.40 -3.59 14.45
CA GLU A 72 -18.65 -4.92 13.93
C GLU A 72 -17.75 -5.27 12.74
N SER A 73 -17.41 -4.28 11.92
CA SER A 73 -16.65 -4.41 10.68
C SER A 73 -15.32 -3.63 10.70
N TYR A 74 -14.49 -3.87 9.69
CA TYR A 74 -13.30 -3.05 9.44
C TYR A 74 -13.65 -1.59 9.10
N SER A 75 -14.75 -1.36 8.36
CA SER A 75 -15.25 -0.02 8.08
C SER A 75 -15.67 0.72 9.34
N ASP A 76 -16.36 0.05 10.28
CA ASP A 76 -16.72 0.66 11.56
C ASP A 76 -15.48 1.03 12.37
N ALA A 77 -14.51 0.11 12.44
CA ALA A 77 -13.26 0.31 13.15
C ALA A 77 -12.48 1.51 12.58
N LEU A 78 -12.26 1.52 11.27
CA LEU A 78 -11.54 2.60 10.61
C LEU A 78 -12.31 3.92 10.73
N GLY A 79 -13.61 3.92 10.49
CA GLY A 79 -14.48 5.10 10.62
C GLY A 79 -14.47 5.67 12.03
N CYS A 80 -14.46 4.82 13.07
CA CYS A 80 -14.32 5.24 14.46
C CYS A 80 -13.02 6.01 14.70
N VAL A 81 -11.90 5.50 14.17
CA VAL A 81 -10.58 6.13 14.32
C VAL A 81 -10.46 7.41 13.50
N LEU A 82 -10.87 7.40 12.22
CA LEU A 82 -10.73 8.55 11.32
C LEU A 82 -11.60 9.73 11.76
N ARG A 83 -12.81 9.49 12.28
CA ARG A 83 -13.62 10.57 12.89
C ARG A 83 -12.90 11.24 14.07
N ARG A 84 -12.08 10.50 14.81
CA ARG A 84 -11.30 11.02 15.96
C ARG A 84 -10.00 11.70 15.54
N CYS A 85 -9.46 11.37 14.37
CA CYS A 85 -8.36 12.15 13.78
C CYS A 85 -8.79 13.59 13.51
N ALA A 86 -10.03 13.81 13.10
CA ALA A 86 -10.67 15.11 12.86
C ALA A 86 -9.71 16.13 12.19
N PRO A 87 -9.19 15.85 10.98
CA PRO A 87 -8.25 16.76 10.34
C PRO A 87 -8.89 18.15 10.16
N ASP A 88 -8.11 19.20 10.47
CA ASP A 88 -8.56 20.59 10.29
C ASP A 88 -8.80 20.85 8.80
N PRO A 89 -10.03 21.19 8.37
CA PRO A 89 -10.34 21.44 6.97
C PRO A 89 -9.59 22.63 6.37
N ALA A 90 -9.06 23.54 7.19
CA ALA A 90 -8.25 24.67 6.72
C ALA A 90 -6.78 24.30 6.49
N ARG A 91 -6.33 23.15 6.99
CA ARG A 91 -4.95 22.70 6.88
C ARG A 91 -4.84 21.57 5.86
N ARG A 92 -3.72 21.51 5.16
CA ARG A 92 -3.41 20.37 4.29
C ARG A 92 -3.17 19.13 5.14
N SER A 93 -3.71 17.99 4.72
CA SER A 93 -3.64 16.75 5.49
C SER A 93 -3.30 15.55 4.62
N VAL A 94 -2.38 14.73 5.11
CA VAL A 94 -1.97 13.47 4.48
C VAL A 94 -2.17 12.35 5.48
N LEU A 95 -2.86 11.29 5.05
CA LEU A 95 -2.96 10.06 5.81
C LEU A 95 -2.06 8.99 5.16
N VAL A 96 -1.25 8.32 5.98
CA VAL A 96 -0.53 7.10 5.60
C VAL A 96 -1.25 5.94 6.29
N ALA A 97 -1.80 5.00 5.53
CA ALA A 97 -2.60 3.90 6.06
C ALA A 97 -2.32 2.58 5.34
N HIS A 98 -2.64 1.45 6.00
CA HIS A 98 -2.46 0.12 5.45
C HIS A 98 -3.78 -0.65 5.62
N GLN A 99 -4.65 -0.58 4.60
CA GLN A 99 -5.98 -1.19 4.61
C GLN A 99 -6.39 -1.65 3.21
N PHE A 100 -7.27 -2.65 3.13
CA PHE A 100 -7.92 -3.04 1.89
C PHE A 100 -9.16 -2.17 1.66
N VAL A 101 -9.14 -1.34 0.61
CA VAL A 101 -10.24 -0.40 0.30
C VAL A 101 -11.13 -0.97 -0.80
N ALA A 102 -12.44 -0.89 -0.61
CA ALA A 102 -13.44 -1.37 -1.55
C ALA A 102 -13.28 -0.73 -2.94
N GLY A 103 -13.38 -1.56 -3.98
CA GLY A 103 -13.20 -1.14 -5.37
C GLY A 103 -11.76 -1.20 -5.88
N ALA A 104 -10.79 -1.54 -5.03
CA ALA A 104 -9.43 -1.86 -5.45
C ALA A 104 -9.32 -3.30 -5.98
N ALA A 105 -8.42 -3.53 -6.93
CA ALA A 105 -8.13 -4.85 -7.48
C ALA A 105 -6.98 -5.49 -6.70
N ALA A 106 -7.22 -6.68 -6.13
CA ALA A 106 -6.22 -7.52 -5.50
C ALA A 106 -5.62 -8.51 -6.50
N CYS A 107 -4.41 -8.98 -6.23
CA CYS A 107 -3.77 -10.09 -6.95
C CYS A 107 -3.64 -11.33 -6.02
N GLU A 108 -3.26 -12.47 -6.58
CA GLU A 108 -3.16 -13.74 -5.82
C GLU A 108 -2.09 -13.72 -4.72
N SER A 109 -1.11 -12.83 -4.81
CA SER A 109 -0.08 -12.66 -3.77
C SER A 109 -0.56 -11.91 -2.53
N GLU A 110 -1.74 -11.31 -2.59
CA GLU A 110 -2.41 -10.64 -1.49
C GLU A 110 -3.45 -11.62 -0.92
N GLU A 111 -3.45 -11.81 0.39
CA GLU A 111 -4.40 -12.70 1.07
C GLU A 111 -5.64 -11.90 1.53
N PRO A 112 -6.62 -11.62 0.64
CA PRO A 112 -7.86 -11.00 1.07
C PRO A 112 -8.64 -11.99 1.95
N SER A 113 -9.26 -11.49 3.00
CA SER A 113 -10.15 -12.32 3.82
C SER A 113 -11.28 -12.91 2.97
N VAL A 114 -11.66 -14.14 3.28
CA VAL A 114 -12.77 -14.82 2.61
C VAL A 114 -14.02 -13.94 2.64
N GLY A 115 -14.56 -13.60 1.48
CA GLY A 115 -15.74 -12.76 1.34
C GLY A 115 -15.52 -11.25 1.48
N GLY A 116 -14.25 -10.77 1.47
CA GLY A 116 -13.96 -9.32 1.52
C GLY A 116 -14.33 -8.66 2.85
N LEU A 117 -14.35 -9.43 3.93
CA LEU A 117 -14.74 -8.96 5.28
C LEU A 117 -13.78 -7.90 5.85
N ASP A 118 -12.56 -7.80 5.32
CA ASP A 118 -11.53 -6.82 5.71
C ASP A 118 -11.54 -5.53 4.86
N CYS A 119 -12.51 -5.44 3.93
CA CYS A 119 -12.66 -4.32 3.04
C CYS A 119 -13.25 -3.10 3.75
N VAL A 120 -12.69 -1.92 3.50
CA VAL A 120 -13.18 -0.66 4.06
C VAL A 120 -13.73 0.27 2.98
N ASP A 121 -14.70 1.12 3.33
CA ASP A 121 -15.30 2.08 2.41
C ASP A 121 -14.33 3.21 2.08
N ALA A 122 -14.18 3.52 0.78
CA ALA A 122 -13.35 4.60 0.28
C ALA A 122 -13.79 5.98 0.79
N ALA A 123 -15.09 6.19 1.04
CA ALA A 123 -15.64 7.45 1.54
C ALA A 123 -15.12 7.84 2.93
N LEU A 124 -14.63 6.87 3.72
CA LEU A 124 -14.03 7.14 5.03
C LEU A 124 -12.80 8.07 4.96
N PHE A 125 -12.17 8.13 3.81
CA PHE A 125 -10.93 8.90 3.59
C PHE A 125 -11.16 10.32 3.05
N ASP A 126 -12.40 10.75 2.83
CA ASP A 126 -12.72 12.04 2.16
C ASP A 126 -12.24 13.28 2.92
N GLY A 127 -11.97 13.16 4.22
CA GLY A 127 -11.44 14.24 5.04
C GLY A 127 -9.98 14.63 4.77
N PHE A 128 -9.24 13.83 3.97
CA PHE A 128 -7.81 14.04 3.71
C PHE A 128 -7.55 14.50 2.28
N ASP A 129 -6.58 15.40 2.08
CA ASP A 129 -6.18 15.87 0.74
C ASP A 129 -5.49 14.75 -0.05
N TYR A 130 -4.63 13.97 0.62
CA TYR A 130 -3.97 12.81 0.05
C TYR A 130 -3.94 11.64 1.02
N VAL A 131 -4.16 10.44 0.50
CA VAL A 131 -4.07 9.19 1.28
C VAL A 131 -3.11 8.24 0.59
N ALA A 132 -1.98 7.98 1.24
CA ALA A 132 -0.98 6.99 0.84
C ALA A 132 -1.36 5.63 1.42
N LEU A 133 -1.83 4.73 0.57
CA LEU A 133 -2.24 3.38 0.96
C LEU A 133 -1.12 2.37 0.72
N GLY A 134 -0.89 1.51 1.71
CA GLY A 134 -0.22 0.22 1.59
C GLY A 134 -1.23 -0.92 1.64
N HIS A 135 -0.79 -2.14 1.49
CA HIS A 135 -1.48 -3.42 1.46
C HIS A 135 -1.51 -4.05 0.06
N LEU A 136 -2.02 -3.37 -0.94
CA LEU A 136 -2.09 -3.91 -2.30
C LEU A 136 -0.78 -3.69 -3.06
N HIS A 137 -0.36 -4.72 -3.80
CA HIS A 137 0.93 -4.76 -4.49
C HIS A 137 0.92 -4.02 -5.83
N SER A 138 -0.26 -3.84 -6.44
CA SER A 138 -0.41 -3.12 -7.71
C SER A 138 -0.58 -1.62 -7.48
N PRO A 139 0.19 -0.74 -8.16
CA PRO A 139 -0.05 0.69 -8.14
C PRO A 139 -1.44 1.01 -8.73
N GLN A 140 -2.33 1.59 -7.93
CA GLN A 140 -3.69 1.90 -8.36
C GLN A 140 -4.34 2.98 -7.50
N LYS A 141 -5.30 3.69 -8.07
CA LYS A 141 -6.19 4.60 -7.34
C LYS A 141 -7.49 3.90 -6.94
N VAL A 142 -8.16 4.42 -5.93
CA VAL A 142 -9.49 3.97 -5.53
C VAL A 142 -10.44 5.16 -5.50
N GLY A 143 -11.39 5.18 -6.42
CA GLY A 143 -12.32 6.30 -6.57
C GLY A 143 -11.65 7.57 -7.10
N ARG A 144 -10.89 8.28 -6.26
CA ARG A 144 -10.18 9.51 -6.61
C ARG A 144 -8.67 9.29 -6.74
N ASP A 145 -7.98 10.14 -7.52
CA ASP A 145 -6.54 10.02 -7.76
C ASP A 145 -5.70 10.18 -6.48
N THR A 146 -6.19 10.94 -5.53
CA THR A 146 -5.53 11.26 -4.25
C THR A 146 -5.79 10.22 -3.14
N LEU A 147 -6.51 9.13 -3.42
CA LEU A 147 -6.62 7.93 -2.60
C LEU A 147 -5.96 6.78 -3.36
N ARG A 148 -4.71 6.42 -3.00
CA ARG A 148 -3.88 5.63 -3.89
C ARG A 148 -2.97 4.63 -3.18
N TYR A 149 -2.89 3.43 -3.75
CA TYR A 149 -1.82 2.47 -3.51
C TYR A 149 -0.62 2.80 -4.40
N CYS A 150 0.57 2.93 -3.83
CA CYS A 150 1.80 3.03 -4.63
C CYS A 150 2.23 1.66 -5.17
N GLY A 151 1.72 0.58 -4.59
CA GLY A 151 2.16 -0.78 -4.85
C GLY A 151 3.47 -1.13 -4.14
N THR A 152 4.00 -2.28 -4.47
CA THR A 152 5.31 -2.75 -3.97
C THR A 152 6.44 -2.35 -4.93
N PRO A 153 7.67 -2.13 -4.45
CA PRO A 153 8.80 -1.76 -5.30
C PRO A 153 9.27 -2.90 -6.22
N LEU A 154 8.98 -4.15 -5.84
CA LEU A 154 9.32 -5.36 -6.60
C LEU A 154 8.08 -6.24 -6.79
N LYS A 155 8.16 -7.17 -7.73
CA LYS A 155 7.16 -8.24 -7.92
C LYS A 155 7.48 -9.38 -6.97
N TYR A 156 6.53 -9.83 -6.17
CA TYR A 156 6.70 -10.92 -5.19
C TYR A 156 6.09 -12.25 -5.65
N SER A 157 5.32 -12.23 -6.73
CA SER A 157 4.64 -13.41 -7.28
C SER A 157 4.54 -13.31 -8.80
N PHE A 158 4.45 -14.46 -9.49
CA PHE A 158 4.17 -14.49 -10.93
C PHE A 158 2.78 -13.93 -11.28
N SER A 159 1.82 -13.91 -10.36
CA SER A 159 0.57 -13.18 -10.56
C SER A 159 0.76 -11.67 -10.78
N GLU A 160 1.93 -11.14 -10.42
CA GLU A 160 2.34 -9.75 -10.63
C GLU A 160 3.21 -9.54 -11.87
N ALA A 161 3.45 -10.61 -12.68
CA ALA A 161 4.38 -10.55 -13.82
C ALA A 161 4.07 -9.40 -14.80
N HIS A 162 2.80 -9.07 -14.98
CA HIS A 162 2.34 -8.00 -15.87
C HIS A 162 2.21 -6.62 -15.21
N GLN A 163 2.52 -6.50 -13.90
CA GLN A 163 2.47 -5.21 -13.21
C GLN A 163 3.71 -4.36 -13.50
N HIS A 164 3.50 -3.05 -13.59
CA HIS A 164 4.57 -2.07 -13.72
C HIS A 164 4.77 -1.37 -12.38
N LYS A 165 5.87 -1.69 -11.69
CA LYS A 165 6.19 -1.12 -10.38
C LYS A 165 6.69 0.32 -10.53
N SER A 166 6.26 1.19 -9.59
CA SER A 166 6.60 2.61 -9.63
C SER A 166 6.63 3.24 -8.25
N ALA A 167 7.39 4.32 -8.11
CA ALA A 167 7.27 5.25 -6.99
C ALA A 167 6.26 6.35 -7.36
N THR A 168 5.41 6.74 -6.41
CA THR A 168 4.46 7.85 -6.59
C THR A 168 5.05 9.12 -5.99
N PHE A 169 5.11 10.19 -6.79
CA PHE A 169 5.45 11.53 -6.35
C PHE A 169 4.16 12.32 -6.14
N VAL A 170 4.08 12.99 -4.99
CA VAL A 170 2.93 13.77 -4.56
C VAL A 170 3.38 15.20 -4.28
N GLU A 171 2.90 16.14 -5.04
CA GLU A 171 3.13 17.57 -4.81
C GLU A 171 1.88 18.19 -4.21
N LEU A 172 2.00 18.69 -2.98
CA LEU A 172 0.94 19.39 -2.27
C LEU A 172 1.11 20.90 -2.48
N GLY A 173 0.30 21.48 -3.34
CA GLY A 173 0.17 22.92 -3.50
C GLY A 173 -0.62 23.58 -2.36
N PRO A 174 -1.27 24.72 -2.58
CA PRO A 174 -2.25 25.28 -1.66
C PRO A 174 -3.34 24.25 -1.30
N LYS A 175 -4.08 24.48 -0.19
CA LYS A 175 -5.15 23.55 0.25
C LYS A 175 -6.09 23.16 -0.91
N GLY A 176 -6.23 21.84 -1.09
CA GLY A 176 -7.05 21.25 -2.15
C GLY A 176 -6.31 21.01 -3.48
N GLU A 177 -5.08 21.50 -3.64
CA GLU A 177 -4.27 21.28 -4.85
C GLU A 177 -3.27 20.14 -4.61
N VAL A 178 -3.45 19.02 -5.33
CA VAL A 178 -2.57 17.85 -5.28
C VAL A 178 -2.23 17.42 -6.70
N THR A 179 -0.94 17.39 -7.02
CA THR A 179 -0.44 16.89 -8.30
C THR A 179 0.31 15.59 -8.10
N LEU A 180 0.03 14.62 -8.98
CA LEU A 180 0.59 13.28 -8.90
C LEU A 180 1.40 12.95 -10.15
N SER A 181 2.56 12.36 -9.95
CA SER A 181 3.36 11.75 -11.01
C SER A 181 3.98 10.45 -10.53
N THR A 182 4.46 9.62 -11.45
CA THR A 182 5.08 8.33 -11.12
C THR A 182 6.42 8.19 -11.82
N ALA A 183 7.38 7.54 -11.15
CA ALA A 183 8.62 7.09 -11.76
C ALA A 183 8.66 5.56 -11.77
N PRO A 184 8.96 4.91 -12.90
CA PRO A 184 9.06 3.46 -12.97
C PRO A 184 10.22 2.95 -12.09
N LEU A 185 10.02 1.78 -11.50
CA LEU A 185 11.02 1.03 -10.75
C LEU A 185 11.35 -0.26 -11.52
N PRO A 186 12.26 -0.20 -12.52
CA PRO A 186 12.62 -1.40 -13.27
C PRO A 186 13.40 -2.37 -12.36
N PRO A 187 13.00 -3.65 -12.29
CA PRO A 187 13.74 -4.64 -11.54
C PRO A 187 15.07 -4.97 -12.23
N LYS A 188 16.06 -5.43 -11.49
CA LYS A 188 17.30 -5.96 -12.06
C LYS A 188 17.07 -7.27 -12.81
N HIS A 189 16.21 -8.13 -12.23
CA HIS A 189 15.74 -9.38 -12.82
C HIS A 189 14.22 -9.37 -12.72
N ASP A 190 13.54 -9.52 -13.83
CA ASP A 190 12.07 -9.46 -13.85
C ASP A 190 11.44 -10.84 -13.66
N LEU A 191 10.14 -10.87 -13.40
CA LEU A 191 9.31 -12.07 -13.41
C LEU A 191 8.58 -12.14 -14.75
N ARG A 192 8.80 -13.20 -15.50
CA ARG A 192 8.18 -13.42 -16.81
C ARG A 192 7.51 -14.78 -16.90
N GLU A 193 6.36 -14.81 -17.54
CA GLU A 193 5.66 -16.05 -17.86
C GLU A 193 5.89 -16.41 -19.34
N LEU A 194 6.29 -17.67 -19.56
CA LEU A 194 6.47 -18.23 -20.89
C LEU A 194 5.55 -19.44 -21.05
N ARG A 195 4.92 -19.54 -22.21
CA ARG A 195 4.04 -20.67 -22.55
C ARG A 195 4.35 -21.16 -23.95
N GLY A 196 4.59 -22.44 -24.10
CA GLY A 196 4.89 -23.04 -25.41
C GLY A 196 5.33 -24.51 -25.28
N SER A 197 5.62 -25.16 -26.39
CA SER A 197 6.19 -26.50 -26.35
C SER A 197 7.65 -26.47 -25.89
N TYR A 198 8.12 -27.60 -25.37
CA TYR A 198 9.51 -27.76 -24.95
C TYR A 198 10.49 -27.39 -26.08
N MET A 199 10.23 -27.89 -27.31
CA MET A 199 11.07 -27.61 -28.46
C MET A 199 11.09 -26.12 -28.84
N GLU A 200 9.95 -25.43 -28.75
CA GLU A 200 9.87 -23.98 -29.03
C GLU A 200 10.63 -23.17 -27.99
N LEU A 201 10.42 -23.47 -26.72
CA LEU A 201 11.01 -22.68 -25.62
C LEU A 201 12.51 -22.94 -25.47
N THR A 202 13.02 -24.13 -25.84
CA THR A 202 14.44 -24.46 -25.79
C THR A 202 15.20 -24.13 -27.12
N ASP A 203 14.49 -23.76 -28.18
CA ASP A 203 15.16 -23.27 -29.41
C ASP A 203 15.90 -21.96 -29.08
N ARG A 204 17.19 -21.92 -29.37
CA ARG A 204 18.04 -20.74 -29.16
C ARG A 204 17.45 -19.44 -29.72
N ARG A 205 16.70 -19.52 -30.82
CA ARG A 205 16.05 -18.36 -31.46
C ARG A 205 14.96 -17.74 -30.57
N SER A 206 14.36 -18.52 -29.70
CA SER A 206 13.29 -18.06 -28.81
C SER A 206 13.81 -17.21 -27.65
N TYR A 207 15.03 -17.45 -27.20
CA TYR A 207 15.60 -16.74 -26.03
C TYR A 207 16.85 -15.91 -26.35
N ALA A 208 17.47 -16.09 -27.55
CA ALA A 208 18.66 -15.28 -27.91
C ALA A 208 18.31 -13.80 -27.97
N GLY A 209 19.04 -12.98 -27.19
CA GLY A 209 18.80 -11.54 -27.12
C GLY A 209 17.69 -11.11 -26.16
N THR A 210 17.08 -12.06 -25.43
CA THR A 210 16.16 -11.75 -24.32
C THR A 210 16.91 -11.67 -22.99
N ALA A 211 16.26 -11.15 -21.94
CA ALA A 211 16.82 -11.12 -20.58
C ALA A 211 16.78 -12.54 -19.96
N THR A 212 17.81 -13.34 -20.22
CA THR A 212 17.90 -14.74 -19.76
C THR A 212 18.16 -14.87 -18.25
N ASP A 213 18.49 -13.78 -17.58
CA ASP A 213 18.71 -13.73 -16.13
C ASP A 213 17.43 -13.44 -15.33
N ASP A 214 16.29 -13.28 -16.03
CA ASP A 214 14.99 -13.10 -15.37
C ASP A 214 14.49 -14.41 -14.73
N TYR A 215 13.58 -14.27 -13.76
CA TYR A 215 12.86 -15.40 -13.19
C TYR A 215 11.74 -15.81 -14.13
N LEU A 216 11.72 -17.09 -14.52
CA LEU A 216 10.78 -17.61 -15.53
C LEU A 216 9.79 -18.57 -14.88
N HIS A 217 8.50 -18.34 -15.10
CA HIS A 217 7.45 -19.32 -14.92
C HIS A 217 7.10 -19.94 -16.29
N ILE A 218 7.42 -21.21 -16.46
CA ILE A 218 7.28 -21.91 -17.75
C ILE A 218 6.09 -22.85 -17.69
N THR A 219 5.14 -22.68 -18.61
CA THR A 219 4.03 -23.60 -18.85
C THR A 219 4.27 -24.34 -20.15
N LEU A 220 4.57 -25.64 -20.08
CA LEU A 220 4.70 -26.49 -21.25
C LEU A 220 3.32 -26.88 -21.78
N THR A 221 3.21 -26.93 -23.10
CA THR A 221 1.97 -27.30 -23.84
C THR A 221 2.06 -28.65 -24.53
N ASP A 222 3.14 -29.39 -24.29
CA ASP A 222 3.34 -30.73 -24.85
C ASP A 222 2.31 -31.71 -24.26
N GLU A 223 1.76 -32.59 -25.09
CA GLU A 223 0.83 -33.66 -24.67
C GLU A 223 1.56 -34.93 -24.22
N GLN A 224 2.85 -35.02 -24.45
CA GLN A 224 3.71 -36.15 -24.11
C GLN A 224 4.77 -35.73 -23.11
N ASP A 225 5.31 -36.70 -22.37
CA ASP A 225 6.44 -36.48 -21.49
C ASP A 225 7.61 -35.84 -22.23
N VAL A 226 8.16 -34.79 -21.72
CA VAL A 226 9.33 -34.08 -22.25
C VAL A 226 10.60 -34.55 -21.56
N PRO A 227 11.78 -34.58 -22.23
CA PRO A 227 13.03 -35.06 -21.67
C PRO A 227 13.53 -34.21 -20.47
#